data_b4c942d8f82ffbeb0f42962e4ff998bb
#
_entry.id   b4c942d8f82ffbeb0f42962e4ff998bb
#
_cell.length_a   1.000
_cell.length_b   1.000
_cell.length_c   1.000
_cell.angle_alpha   90.00
_cell.angle_beta   90.00
_cell.angle_gamma   90.00
#
_symmetry.space_group_name_H-M   'P 1'
#
loop_
_entity.id
_entity.type
_entity.pdbx_description
1 polymer ?
#
loop_
_entity_poly.entity_id
_entity_poly.type
_entity_poly.pdbx_seq_one_letter_code
_entity_poly.pdbx_strand_id
1 'polypeptide(L)'
;KEEFEIMKSHTTVGADILHDLPFSNEEPLLKTAYEIARWHHERYDGRGYPDGLTGEEIPIAAQVVSVADVYDALTSVRCYKSAYDHETALRMIVNGECGTFNPLLLECLLDASLQIRERLREANEGYMHSTAHTQQLSTEMMLKQATPQVGRSIQALETERIKTEFFAKQSCGIQFDYDTATRTISVTDHTDTLPFTS
;
A
#
# COMPACT_ATOMS: atom_id res chain seq x y z
N LYS A 1 -20.98 -9.88 7.69
CA LYS A 1 -21.42 -8.45 7.68
C LYS A 1 -20.69 -7.65 8.76
N GLU A 2 -20.67 -8.14 10.02
CA GLU A 2 -20.01 -7.47 11.14
C GLU A 2 -18.50 -7.27 10.91
N GLU A 3 -17.80 -8.28 10.45
CA GLU A 3 -16.37 -8.20 10.11
C GLU A 3 -16.06 -7.14 9.02
N PHE A 4 -16.97 -6.96 8.08
CA PHE A 4 -16.83 -5.94 7.04
C PHE A 4 -16.98 -4.51 7.61
N GLU A 5 -17.89 -4.31 8.56
CA GLU A 5 -18.03 -3.01 9.23
C GLU A 5 -16.79 -2.70 10.11
N ILE A 6 -16.24 -3.73 10.76
CA ILE A 6 -14.98 -3.58 11.49
C ILE A 6 -13.85 -3.23 10.52
N MET A 7 -13.79 -3.89 9.37
CA MET A 7 -12.75 -3.60 8.36
C MET A 7 -12.84 -2.15 7.85
N LYS A 8 -14.04 -1.62 7.63
CA LYS A 8 -14.22 -0.22 7.20
C LYS A 8 -13.65 0.80 8.20
N SER A 9 -13.61 0.47 9.48
CA SER A 9 -13.13 1.40 10.51
C SER A 9 -11.66 1.78 10.36
N HIS A 10 -10.86 1.05 9.54
CA HIS A 10 -9.46 1.41 9.31
C HIS A 10 -9.31 2.82 8.72
N THR A 11 -10.28 3.29 7.93
CA THR A 11 -10.24 4.62 7.34
C THR A 11 -10.37 5.71 8.41
N THR A 12 -11.32 5.56 9.33
CA THR A 12 -11.52 6.50 10.42
C THR A 12 -10.42 6.41 11.47
N VAL A 13 -10.03 5.19 11.87
CA VAL A 13 -8.93 4.98 12.83
C VAL A 13 -7.60 5.53 12.29
N GLY A 14 -7.29 5.27 11.01
CA GLY A 14 -6.09 5.81 10.38
C GLY A 14 -6.10 7.34 10.33
N ALA A 15 -7.25 7.93 9.99
CA ALA A 15 -7.42 9.37 9.98
C ALA A 15 -7.27 9.98 11.38
N ASP A 16 -7.87 9.36 12.41
CA ASP A 16 -7.78 9.82 13.81
C ASP A 16 -6.32 9.80 14.31
N ILE A 17 -5.57 8.74 14.00
CA ILE A 17 -4.13 8.65 14.32
C ILE A 17 -3.36 9.82 13.70
N LEU A 18 -3.59 10.12 12.44
CA LEU A 18 -2.92 11.22 11.74
C LEU A 18 -3.34 12.60 12.26
N HIS A 19 -4.61 12.75 12.62
CA HIS A 19 -5.14 13.99 13.18
C HIS A 19 -4.53 14.30 14.56
N ASP A 20 -4.28 13.29 15.37
CA ASP A 20 -3.74 13.43 16.73
C ASP A 20 -2.22 13.67 16.74
N LEU A 21 -1.54 13.61 15.57
CA LEU A 21 -0.12 13.93 15.49
C LEU A 21 0.15 15.43 15.75
N PRO A 22 1.26 15.76 16.41
CA PRO A 22 1.70 17.15 16.51
C PRO A 22 1.86 17.77 15.11
N PHE A 23 1.38 19.01 14.93
CA PHE A 23 1.44 19.75 13.65
C PHE A 23 0.57 19.21 12.53
N SER A 24 -0.36 18.29 12.78
CA SER A 24 -1.25 17.70 11.77
C SER A 24 -2.00 18.75 10.91
N ASN A 25 -2.32 19.90 11.48
CA ASN A 25 -3.03 20.99 10.79
C ASN A 25 -2.10 21.96 10.04
N GLU A 26 -0.81 21.95 10.30
CA GLU A 26 0.16 22.90 9.74
C GLU A 26 0.96 22.32 8.58
N GLU A 27 1.17 21.00 8.57
CA GLU A 27 1.96 20.32 7.56
C GLU A 27 1.09 19.81 6.40
N PRO A 28 1.30 20.32 5.17
CA PRO A 28 0.50 19.91 4.00
C PRO A 28 0.54 18.40 3.74
N LEU A 29 1.68 17.75 4.04
CA LEU A 29 1.84 16.31 3.87
C LEU A 29 0.93 15.52 4.82
N LEU A 30 0.87 15.93 6.11
CA LEU A 30 0.00 15.28 7.09
C LEU A 30 -1.47 15.47 6.75
N LYS A 31 -1.85 16.65 6.26
CA LYS A 31 -3.20 16.89 5.75
C LYS A 31 -3.54 15.95 4.60
N THR A 32 -2.66 15.82 3.61
CA THR A 32 -2.86 14.92 2.47
C THR A 32 -2.93 13.47 2.94
N ALA A 33 -2.06 13.06 3.87
CA ALA A 33 -2.09 11.72 4.43
C ALA A 33 -3.42 11.42 5.16
N TYR A 34 -3.93 12.38 5.93
CA TYR A 34 -5.25 12.30 6.57
C TYR A 34 -6.37 12.13 5.54
N GLU A 35 -6.38 12.97 4.50
CA GLU A 35 -7.36 12.91 3.42
C GLU A 35 -7.35 11.55 2.72
N ILE A 36 -6.18 11.01 2.44
CA ILE A 36 -6.02 9.67 1.85
C ILE A 36 -6.52 8.60 2.82
N ALA A 37 -6.05 8.60 4.07
CA ALA A 37 -6.42 7.60 5.06
C ALA A 37 -7.94 7.53 5.24
N ARG A 38 -8.60 8.70 5.30
CA ARG A 38 -10.03 8.77 5.55
C ARG A 38 -10.87 8.41 4.33
N TRP A 39 -10.48 8.88 3.13
CA TRP A 39 -11.38 8.92 1.97
C TRP A 39 -10.96 8.08 0.75
N HIS A 40 -9.91 7.26 0.83
CA HIS A 40 -9.51 6.42 -0.30
C HIS A 40 -10.53 5.32 -0.65
N HIS A 41 -11.51 5.06 0.19
CA HIS A 41 -12.65 4.18 -0.08
C HIS A 41 -13.95 4.92 -0.40
N GLU A 42 -13.90 6.25 -0.53
CA GLU A 42 -15.02 6.96 -1.13
C GLU A 42 -15.12 6.64 -2.62
N ARG A 43 -16.33 6.78 -3.17
CA ARG A 43 -16.62 6.49 -4.56
C ARG A 43 -17.17 7.71 -5.23
N TYR A 44 -16.80 7.96 -6.46
CA TYR A 44 -17.19 9.15 -7.21
C TYR A 44 -18.72 9.30 -7.31
N ASP A 45 -19.48 8.20 -7.19
CA ASP A 45 -20.93 8.14 -7.17
C ASP A 45 -21.57 8.31 -5.77
N GLY A 46 -20.78 8.56 -4.71
CA GLY A 46 -21.24 8.74 -3.34
C GLY A 46 -21.62 7.46 -2.61
N ARG A 47 -21.34 6.28 -3.19
CA ARG A 47 -21.63 4.98 -2.55
C ARG A 47 -20.44 4.42 -1.78
N GLY A 48 -19.46 5.25 -1.52
CA GLY A 48 -18.27 4.91 -0.74
C GLY A 48 -18.47 5.01 0.76
N TYR A 49 -17.39 5.01 1.48
CA TYR A 49 -17.33 5.18 2.93
C TYR A 49 -16.03 5.89 3.32
N PRO A 50 -15.93 6.54 4.48
CA PRO A 50 -16.86 6.54 5.60
C PRO A 50 -17.97 7.60 5.53
N ASP A 51 -17.79 8.69 4.76
CA ASP A 51 -18.64 9.88 4.82
C ASP A 51 -19.63 9.97 3.65
N GLY A 52 -19.47 9.17 2.60
CA GLY A 52 -20.34 9.17 1.42
C GLY A 52 -20.15 10.40 0.53
N LEU A 53 -18.92 10.91 0.43
CA LEU A 53 -18.58 12.05 -0.41
C LEU A 53 -18.80 11.73 -1.89
N THR A 54 -19.18 12.75 -2.68
CA THR A 54 -19.49 12.61 -4.10
C THR A 54 -18.58 13.46 -4.97
N GLY A 55 -18.19 12.95 -6.10
CA GLY A 55 -17.50 13.72 -7.13
C GLY A 55 -16.26 14.43 -6.61
N GLU A 56 -16.23 15.73 -6.78
CA GLU A 56 -15.11 16.61 -6.42
C GLU A 56 -15.04 16.93 -4.91
N GLU A 57 -16.02 16.51 -4.11
CA GLU A 57 -15.93 16.60 -2.65
C GLU A 57 -14.84 15.68 -2.11
N ILE A 58 -14.51 14.61 -2.86
CA ILE A 58 -13.44 13.69 -2.52
C ILE A 58 -12.10 14.36 -2.89
N PRO A 59 -11.15 14.55 -1.95
CA PRO A 59 -9.84 15.10 -2.26
C PRO A 59 -9.14 14.30 -3.35
N ILE A 60 -8.51 15.00 -4.29
CA ILE A 60 -7.89 14.36 -5.47
C ILE A 60 -6.84 13.30 -5.09
N ALA A 61 -6.09 13.51 -4.01
CA ALA A 61 -5.12 12.53 -3.52
C ALA A 61 -5.80 11.22 -3.10
N ALA A 62 -6.95 11.29 -2.42
CA ALA A 62 -7.76 10.13 -2.05
C ALA A 62 -8.34 9.43 -3.29
N GLN A 63 -8.80 10.18 -4.29
CA GLN A 63 -9.29 9.61 -5.55
C GLN A 63 -8.19 8.85 -6.30
N VAL A 64 -6.97 9.39 -6.36
CA VAL A 64 -5.81 8.72 -7.02
C VAL A 64 -5.46 7.43 -6.28
N VAL A 65 -5.37 7.46 -4.96
CA VAL A 65 -5.07 6.27 -4.16
C VAL A 65 -6.19 5.22 -4.27
N SER A 66 -7.46 5.64 -4.35
CA SER A 66 -8.59 4.73 -4.57
C SER A 66 -8.45 3.90 -5.85
N VAL A 67 -8.04 4.53 -6.95
CA VAL A 67 -7.79 3.82 -8.22
C VAL A 67 -6.60 2.87 -8.09
N ALA A 68 -5.52 3.33 -7.45
CA ALA A 68 -4.31 2.52 -7.25
C ALA A 68 -4.56 1.30 -6.34
N ASP A 69 -5.31 1.47 -5.25
CA ASP A 69 -5.67 0.39 -4.31
C ASP A 69 -6.51 -0.69 -5.01
N VAL A 70 -7.49 -0.28 -5.81
CA VAL A 70 -8.31 -1.23 -6.58
C VAL A 70 -7.46 -1.96 -7.62
N TYR A 71 -6.56 -1.26 -8.31
CA TYR A 71 -5.66 -1.88 -9.27
C TYR A 71 -4.74 -2.91 -8.59
N ASP A 72 -4.10 -2.55 -7.47
CA ASP A 72 -3.28 -3.47 -6.68
C ASP A 72 -4.09 -4.67 -6.21
N ALA A 73 -5.28 -4.44 -5.66
CA ALA A 73 -6.16 -5.50 -5.21
C ALA A 73 -6.56 -6.49 -6.32
N LEU A 74 -6.60 -6.05 -7.58
CA LEU A 74 -6.89 -6.91 -8.72
C LEU A 74 -5.65 -7.67 -9.20
N THR A 75 -4.49 -7.03 -9.22
CA THR A 75 -3.25 -7.57 -9.81
C THR A 75 -2.36 -8.31 -8.81
N SER A 76 -2.65 -8.21 -7.50
CA SER A 76 -1.92 -8.94 -6.46
C SER A 76 -2.56 -10.30 -6.14
N VAL A 77 -1.70 -11.30 -5.91
CA VAL A 77 -2.13 -12.64 -5.45
C VAL A 77 -2.58 -12.54 -3.99
N ARG A 78 -3.78 -13.00 -3.69
CA ARG A 78 -4.30 -13.08 -2.34
C ARG A 78 -4.61 -14.54 -1.97
N CYS A 79 -4.64 -14.87 -0.68
CA CYS A 79 -4.83 -16.24 -0.19
C CYS A 79 -6.12 -16.92 -0.71
N TYR A 80 -7.11 -16.14 -1.15
CA TYR A 80 -8.42 -16.60 -1.63
C TYR A 80 -8.68 -16.27 -3.12
N LYS A 81 -7.71 -15.64 -3.83
CA LYS A 81 -7.91 -15.19 -5.22
C LYS A 81 -6.58 -15.13 -5.97
N SER A 82 -6.57 -15.68 -7.19
CA SER A 82 -5.51 -15.46 -8.15
C SER A 82 -5.51 -14.01 -8.66
N ALA A 83 -4.34 -13.48 -8.96
CA ALA A 83 -4.21 -12.18 -9.59
C ALA A 83 -4.86 -12.17 -10.99
N TYR A 84 -5.52 -11.09 -11.35
CA TYR A 84 -5.86 -10.80 -12.74
C TYR A 84 -4.64 -10.25 -13.47
N ASP A 85 -4.59 -10.48 -14.78
CA ASP A 85 -3.60 -9.82 -15.63
C ASP A 85 -3.92 -8.32 -15.75
N HIS A 86 -2.90 -7.55 -16.16
CA HIS A 86 -2.96 -6.10 -16.29
C HIS A 86 -4.15 -5.62 -17.13
N GLU A 87 -4.37 -6.22 -18.29
CA GLU A 87 -5.40 -5.82 -19.24
C GLU A 87 -6.81 -6.08 -18.69
N THR A 88 -6.98 -7.22 -18.00
CA THR A 88 -8.25 -7.56 -17.35
C THR A 88 -8.54 -6.61 -16.19
N ALA A 89 -7.54 -6.29 -15.35
CA ALA A 89 -7.69 -5.34 -14.25
C ALA A 89 -8.11 -3.94 -14.75
N LEU A 90 -7.44 -3.43 -15.79
CA LEU A 90 -7.80 -2.14 -16.38
C LEU A 90 -9.23 -2.14 -16.91
N ARG A 91 -9.61 -3.19 -17.65
CA ARG A 91 -10.98 -3.31 -18.19
C ARG A 91 -12.03 -3.30 -17.09
N MET A 92 -11.82 -4.04 -15.99
CA MET A 92 -12.75 -4.08 -14.85
C MET A 92 -12.91 -2.70 -14.20
N ILE A 93 -11.80 -1.97 -14.03
CA ILE A 93 -11.82 -0.61 -13.47
C ILE A 93 -12.60 0.34 -14.39
N VAL A 94 -12.28 0.37 -15.67
CA VAL A 94 -12.89 1.26 -16.67
C VAL A 94 -14.38 0.96 -16.83
N ASN A 95 -14.79 -0.31 -16.79
CA ASN A 95 -16.18 -0.72 -16.87
C ASN A 95 -16.98 -0.45 -15.57
N GLY A 96 -16.33 0.01 -14.50
CA GLY A 96 -16.99 0.31 -13.23
C GLY A 96 -17.37 -0.95 -12.41
N GLU A 97 -16.80 -2.11 -12.73
CA GLU A 97 -17.05 -3.36 -12.00
C GLU A 97 -16.56 -3.30 -10.55
N CYS A 98 -15.54 -2.47 -10.30
CA CYS A 98 -14.92 -2.29 -8.99
C CYS A 98 -15.34 -1.00 -8.28
N GLY A 99 -16.19 -0.21 -8.90
CA GLY A 99 -16.61 1.09 -8.38
C GLY A 99 -16.64 2.16 -9.46
N THR A 100 -17.15 3.33 -9.09
CA THR A 100 -17.18 4.50 -9.97
C THR A 100 -16.05 5.44 -9.59
N PHE A 101 -15.21 5.76 -10.55
CA PHE A 101 -14.05 6.63 -10.41
C PHE A 101 -14.22 7.92 -11.21
N ASN A 102 -13.41 8.92 -10.90
CA ASN A 102 -13.32 10.15 -11.67
C ASN A 102 -12.91 9.85 -13.12
N PRO A 103 -13.68 10.26 -14.13
CA PRO A 103 -13.38 9.99 -15.54
C PRO A 103 -11.99 10.47 -15.96
N LEU A 104 -11.53 11.61 -15.47
CA LEU A 104 -10.20 12.13 -15.77
C LEU A 104 -9.09 11.19 -15.25
N LEU A 105 -9.29 10.62 -14.05
CA LEU A 105 -8.32 9.66 -13.50
C LEU A 105 -8.32 8.34 -14.26
N LEU A 106 -9.46 7.92 -14.82
CA LEU A 106 -9.50 6.76 -15.70
C LEU A 106 -8.72 7.00 -17.01
N GLU A 107 -8.83 8.20 -17.60
CA GLU A 107 -8.01 8.61 -18.74
C GLU A 107 -6.52 8.58 -18.40
N CYS A 108 -6.12 9.20 -17.27
CA CYS A 108 -4.73 9.16 -16.79
C CYS A 108 -4.22 7.73 -16.54
N LEU A 109 -5.05 6.86 -15.98
CA LEU A 109 -4.72 5.45 -15.77
C LEU A 109 -4.44 4.72 -17.09
N LEU A 110 -5.26 4.95 -18.12
CA LEU A 110 -5.08 4.37 -19.46
C LEU A 110 -3.81 4.90 -20.11
N ASP A 111 -3.55 6.20 -20.04
CA ASP A 111 -2.34 6.81 -20.60
C ASP A 111 -1.06 6.28 -19.91
N ALA A 112 -1.12 6.03 -18.61
CA ALA A 112 0.01 5.47 -17.85
C ALA A 112 0.09 3.93 -17.92
N SER A 113 -0.84 3.25 -18.58
CA SER A 113 -1.02 1.79 -18.50
C SER A 113 0.24 0.99 -18.87
N LEU A 114 0.97 1.39 -19.89
CA LEU A 114 2.22 0.73 -20.29
C LEU A 114 3.31 0.83 -19.22
N GLN A 115 3.42 1.99 -18.58
CA GLN A 115 4.40 2.22 -17.52
C GLN A 115 4.03 1.42 -16.27
N ILE A 116 2.75 1.37 -15.92
CA ILE A 116 2.23 0.58 -14.78
C ILE A 116 2.49 -0.90 -15.02
N ARG A 117 2.23 -1.41 -16.23
CA ARG A 117 2.50 -2.81 -16.57
C ARG A 117 3.98 -3.17 -16.41
N GLU A 118 4.87 -2.30 -16.86
CA GLU A 118 6.31 -2.54 -16.75
C GLU A 118 6.74 -2.53 -15.28
N ARG A 119 6.27 -1.59 -14.47
CA ARG A 119 6.53 -1.54 -13.03
C ARG A 119 6.01 -2.77 -12.30
N LEU A 120 4.81 -3.25 -12.65
CA LEU A 120 4.25 -4.48 -12.08
C LEU A 120 5.12 -5.70 -12.43
N ARG A 121 5.63 -5.77 -13.66
CA ARG A 121 6.54 -6.84 -14.09
C ARG A 121 7.85 -6.82 -13.28
N GLU A 122 8.48 -5.65 -13.15
CA GLU A 122 9.70 -5.46 -12.37
C GLU A 122 9.50 -5.85 -10.89
N ALA A 123 8.38 -5.45 -10.29
CA ALA A 123 8.04 -5.79 -8.92
C ALA A 123 7.88 -7.30 -8.73
N ASN A 124 7.18 -7.98 -9.64
CA ASN A 124 6.99 -9.42 -9.58
C ASN A 124 8.31 -10.20 -9.77
N GLU A 125 9.19 -9.76 -10.68
CA GLU A 125 10.52 -10.35 -10.86
C GLU A 125 11.39 -10.16 -9.61
N GLY A 126 11.38 -8.97 -9.01
CA GLY A 126 12.08 -8.68 -7.75
C GLY A 126 11.58 -9.53 -6.58
N TYR A 127 10.28 -9.78 -6.49
CA TYR A 127 9.68 -10.64 -5.48
C TYR A 127 10.13 -12.11 -5.61
N MET A 128 10.18 -12.64 -6.84
CA MET A 128 10.66 -14.00 -7.10
C MET A 128 12.12 -14.19 -6.71
N HIS A 129 12.98 -13.19 -6.94
CA HIS A 129 14.37 -13.22 -6.50
C HIS A 129 14.51 -13.15 -4.97
N SER A 130 13.69 -12.33 -4.31
CA SER A 130 13.72 -12.20 -2.85
C SER A 130 13.24 -13.46 -2.15
N THR A 131 12.17 -14.11 -2.63
CA THR A 131 11.67 -15.38 -2.06
C THR A 131 12.65 -16.53 -2.24
N ALA A 132 13.34 -16.63 -3.38
CA ALA A 132 14.38 -17.63 -3.60
C ALA A 132 15.55 -17.47 -2.63
N HIS A 133 16.00 -16.24 -2.38
CA HIS A 133 17.07 -15.95 -1.42
C HIS A 133 16.65 -16.24 0.03
N THR A 134 15.41 -15.94 0.39
CA THR A 134 14.84 -16.21 1.72
C THR A 134 14.72 -17.71 1.99
N GLN A 135 14.31 -18.51 1.01
CA GLN A 135 14.27 -19.97 1.12
C GLN A 135 15.66 -20.57 1.31
N GLN A 136 16.68 -20.02 0.65
CA GLN A 136 18.07 -20.47 0.81
C GLN A 136 18.61 -20.17 2.22
N LEU A 137 18.35 -18.96 2.75
CA LEU A 137 18.72 -18.58 4.12
C LEU A 137 18.00 -19.40 5.18
N SER A 138 16.70 -19.68 5.00
CA SER A 138 15.93 -20.50 5.96
C SER A 138 16.44 -21.95 6.00
N THR A 139 16.88 -22.49 4.86
CA THR A 139 17.45 -23.84 4.78
C THR A 139 18.83 -23.90 5.46
N GLU A 140 19.68 -22.88 5.28
CA GLU A 140 20.98 -22.79 5.97
C GLU A 140 20.82 -22.61 7.49
N MET A 141 19.80 -21.88 7.94
CA MET A 141 19.51 -21.68 9.37
C MET A 141 18.95 -22.94 10.04
N MET A 142 18.16 -23.75 9.35
CA MET A 142 17.70 -25.06 9.84
C MET A 142 18.84 -26.05 10.04
N LEU A 143 19.92 -25.92 9.28
CA LEU A 143 21.12 -26.75 9.39
C LEU A 143 22.06 -26.33 10.55
N LYS A 144 21.96 -25.09 11.05
CA LYS A 144 22.70 -24.63 12.23
C LYS A 144 21.78 -24.74 13.44
N GLN A 145 21.91 -25.83 14.19
CA GLN A 145 21.16 -26.15 15.42
C GLN A 145 21.17 -24.99 16.43
N ALA A 146 20.25 -24.03 16.27
CA ALA A 146 19.97 -23.01 17.27
C ALA A 146 18.90 -23.53 18.25
N THR A 147 19.05 -23.23 19.55
CA THR A 147 18.05 -23.59 20.54
C THR A 147 16.67 -23.03 20.15
N PRO A 148 15.56 -23.72 20.43
CA PRO A 148 14.21 -23.38 19.91
C PRO A 148 13.72 -21.97 20.25
N GLN A 149 14.32 -21.35 21.26
CA GLN A 149 13.97 -20.01 21.71
C GLN A 149 14.68 -18.91 20.93
N VAL A 150 15.97 -19.09 20.65
CA VAL A 150 16.78 -18.19 19.82
C VAL A 150 16.33 -18.25 18.37
N GLY A 151 15.97 -19.43 17.86
CA GLY A 151 15.43 -19.62 16.52
C GLY A 151 14.13 -18.84 16.28
N ARG A 152 13.21 -18.80 17.26
CA ARG A 152 11.96 -18.02 17.14
C ARG A 152 12.19 -16.52 17.14
N SER A 153 13.10 -16.02 17.96
CA SER A 153 13.45 -14.59 18.00
C SER A 153 14.15 -14.14 16.71
N ILE A 154 15.05 -14.94 16.19
CA ILE A 154 15.73 -14.67 14.91
C ILE A 154 14.71 -14.69 13.75
N GLN A 155 13.80 -15.66 13.73
CA GLN A 155 12.77 -15.76 12.70
C GLN A 155 11.78 -14.60 12.75
N ALA A 156 11.43 -14.09 13.94
CA ALA A 156 10.61 -12.91 14.10
C ALA A 156 11.33 -11.65 13.59
N LEU A 157 12.61 -11.46 13.94
CA LEU A 157 13.43 -10.35 13.46
C LEU A 157 13.64 -10.40 11.94
N GLU A 158 13.85 -11.56 11.36
CA GLU A 158 13.97 -11.70 9.90
C GLU A 158 12.65 -11.45 9.18
N THR A 159 11.53 -11.88 9.75
CA THR A 159 10.21 -11.60 9.20
C THR A 159 9.94 -10.09 9.19
N GLU A 160 10.27 -9.39 10.25
CA GLU A 160 10.15 -7.93 10.31
C GLU A 160 11.14 -7.23 9.38
N ARG A 161 12.37 -7.69 9.26
CA ARG A 161 13.35 -7.17 8.30
C ARG A 161 12.87 -7.34 6.86
N ILE A 162 12.33 -8.51 6.51
CA ILE A 162 11.81 -8.78 5.16
C ILE A 162 10.61 -7.88 4.85
N LYS A 163 9.71 -7.70 5.81
CA LYS A 163 8.60 -6.75 5.66
C LYS A 163 9.11 -5.32 5.45
N THR A 164 10.06 -4.88 6.26
CA THR A 164 10.65 -3.55 6.17
C THR A 164 11.38 -3.35 4.84
N GLU A 165 12.19 -4.32 4.39
CA GLU A 165 12.85 -4.30 3.07
C GLU A 165 11.85 -4.36 1.91
N PHE A 166 10.77 -5.11 2.05
CA PHE A 166 9.70 -5.18 1.05
C PHE A 166 9.00 -3.83 0.91
N PHE A 167 8.61 -3.21 2.01
CA PHE A 167 8.00 -1.89 1.99
C PHE A 167 8.99 -0.81 1.52
N ALA A 168 10.25 -0.86 1.92
CA ALA A 168 11.28 0.08 1.46
C ALA A 168 11.57 -0.03 -0.05
N LYS A 169 11.51 -1.22 -0.63
CA LYS A 169 11.69 -1.42 -2.08
C LYS A 169 10.46 -1.11 -2.92
N GLN A 170 9.27 -1.22 -2.34
CA GLN A 170 8.02 -0.88 -3.02
C GLN A 170 7.66 0.61 -2.91
N SER A 171 8.05 1.26 -1.84
CA SER A 171 7.89 2.69 -1.69
C SER A 171 9.17 3.39 -2.13
N CYS A 172 9.22 3.90 -3.36
CA CYS A 172 10.13 4.98 -3.73
C CYS A 172 9.75 6.20 -2.88
N GLY A 173 10.08 6.20 -1.58
CA GLY A 173 9.55 7.20 -0.70
C GLY A 173 10.09 7.14 0.72
N ILE A 174 9.49 7.92 1.54
CA ILE A 174 9.79 8.10 2.96
C ILE A 174 9.08 6.99 3.73
N GLN A 175 9.82 6.20 4.51
CA GLN A 175 9.26 5.19 5.41
C GLN A 175 9.05 5.81 6.80
N PHE A 176 7.87 5.59 7.37
CA PHE A 176 7.54 5.99 8.73
C PHE A 176 7.34 4.76 9.59
N ASP A 177 8.14 4.64 10.65
CA ASP A 177 7.95 3.63 11.70
C ASP A 177 7.41 4.30 12.97
N TYR A 178 6.25 3.88 13.44
CA TYR A 178 5.65 4.37 14.67
C TYR A 178 5.81 3.37 15.80
N ASP A 179 6.59 3.73 16.82
CA ASP A 179 6.70 2.97 18.06
C ASP A 179 5.55 3.35 19.00
N THR A 180 4.62 2.42 19.18
CA THR A 180 3.44 2.62 20.03
C THR A 180 3.76 2.67 21.52
N ALA A 181 4.91 2.11 21.98
CA ALA A 181 5.33 2.11 23.36
C ALA A 181 5.98 3.44 23.75
N THR A 182 6.81 3.98 22.88
CA THR A 182 7.51 5.26 23.11
C THR A 182 6.78 6.46 22.52
N ARG A 183 5.75 6.22 21.67
CA ARG A 183 5.02 7.23 20.90
C ARG A 183 5.95 8.09 20.03
N THR A 184 6.98 7.49 19.46
CA THR A 184 7.93 8.14 18.58
C THR A 184 7.75 7.67 17.14
N ILE A 185 7.94 8.60 16.20
CA ILE A 185 7.99 8.30 14.76
C ILE A 185 9.46 8.37 14.34
N SER A 186 9.95 7.30 13.73
CA SER A 186 11.21 7.32 12.99
C SER A 186 10.91 7.40 11.50
N VAL A 187 11.65 8.26 10.81
CA VAL A 187 11.49 8.52 9.38
C VAL A 187 12.77 8.07 8.68
N THR A 188 12.65 7.17 7.72
CA THR A 188 13.76 6.73 6.89
C THR A 188 13.49 7.19 5.44
N ASP A 189 14.38 8.04 4.92
CA ASP A 189 14.31 8.54 3.55
C ASP A 189 15.10 7.60 2.62
N HIS A 190 14.43 7.02 1.65
CA HIS A 190 15.03 6.15 0.63
C HIS A 190 15.08 6.82 -0.75
N THR A 191 14.91 8.15 -0.83
CA THR A 191 14.90 8.88 -2.10
C THR A 191 16.28 9.01 -2.76
N ASP A 192 17.36 8.75 -2.05
CA ASP A 192 18.74 8.86 -2.56
C ASP A 192 19.13 7.79 -3.62
N THR A 193 18.22 6.88 -3.96
CA THR A 193 18.49 5.82 -4.95
C THR A 193 17.95 6.11 -6.35
N LEU A 194 17.35 7.27 -6.59
CA LEU A 194 16.93 7.68 -7.92
C LEU A 194 18.04 8.48 -8.59
N PRO A 195 18.65 8.00 -9.71
CA PRO A 195 19.52 8.82 -10.51
C PRO A 195 18.66 9.86 -11.24
N PHE A 196 18.61 11.08 -10.71
CA PHE A 196 18.19 12.22 -11.50
C PHE A 196 19.27 12.49 -12.55
N THR A 197 19.05 12.00 -13.76
CA THR A 197 19.76 12.52 -14.92
C THR A 197 19.01 13.75 -15.40
N SER A 198 19.69 14.88 -15.27
CA SER A 198 19.38 16.18 -15.88
C SER A 198 19.16 16.09 -17.38
#